data_c5a197b4dd0cf8802fba6ae6124f5a10
#
_entry.id   c5a197b4dd0cf8802fba6ae6124f5a10
#
_cell.length_a   1.000
_cell.length_b   1.000
_cell.length_c   1.000
_cell.angle_alpha   90.00
_cell.angle_beta   90.00
_cell.angle_gamma   90.00
#
_symmetry.space_group_name_H-M   'P 1'
#
loop_
_entity.id
_entity.type
_entity.pdbx_description
1 polymer ?
#
loop_
_entity_poly.entity_id
_entity_poly.type
_entity_poly.pdbx_seq_one_letter_code
_entity_poly.pdbx_strand_id
1 'polypeptide(L)'
;MNVSYKWLKEYVDFDLTPQETADALTSCGLEVDALEEVQSVKGGLKGLYVGKVLTCEEHPNSDHLHVTTVDLGKGEPQQIVCGAPNVAAGQKVIVADLGCVLYDGDQSFTIKKSKLRGVESLGMICAEDEIGVGTSHDGIIVLPEDAPVGQPAAEYYHLESDWLIEIDITANRADALGHWGVARDLYAWLKQNGYKTSLHRPSCDEFVVDNEDLPIDVEIQNTEVCKRYACVSITGCEVKESPKWLQDKLNIIGLRPINNIVDITNYIMMAYGQPLHCFDADMVTGHKIVVRTQPEGTKFVTLDGEEHTLGEHDLSICNAEEPMCIAGISAVRVLVLTRQPRM
;
A
#
# COMPACT_ATOMS: atom_id res chain seq x y z
N MET A 1 -11.67 4.05 11.62
CA MET A 1 -10.26 4.28 11.18
C MET A 1 -9.46 3.01 11.39
N ASN A 2 -8.69 2.60 10.39
CA ASN A 2 -7.88 1.40 10.44
C ASN A 2 -6.49 1.69 11.04
N VAL A 3 -6.12 0.97 12.09
CA VAL A 3 -4.86 1.15 12.82
C VAL A 3 -4.13 -0.18 12.91
N SER A 4 -2.84 -0.18 12.53
CA SER A 4 -1.97 -1.33 12.66
C SER A 4 -1.39 -1.42 14.07
N TYR A 5 -1.52 -2.57 14.71
CA TYR A 5 -0.96 -2.82 16.03
C TYR A 5 0.58 -2.73 16.03
N LYS A 6 1.26 -3.27 15.00
CA LYS A 6 2.72 -3.18 14.88
C LYS A 6 3.16 -1.74 14.64
N TRP A 7 2.40 -0.97 13.85
CA TRP A 7 2.72 0.44 13.60
C TRP A 7 2.54 1.30 14.87
N LEU A 8 1.56 1.00 15.73
CA LEU A 8 1.46 1.66 17.05
C LEU A 8 2.70 1.44 17.91
N LYS A 9 3.29 0.25 17.86
CA LYS A 9 4.54 -0.07 18.60
C LYS A 9 5.76 0.72 18.13
N GLU A 10 5.73 1.33 16.97
CA GLU A 10 6.78 2.24 16.53
C GLU A 10 6.74 3.59 17.28
N TYR A 11 5.57 3.95 17.81
CA TYR A 11 5.36 5.22 18.50
C TYR A 11 5.28 5.09 20.02
N VAL A 12 4.87 3.95 20.53
CA VAL A 12 4.69 3.75 21.97
C VAL A 12 5.14 2.36 22.39
N ASP A 13 5.93 2.29 23.48
CA ASP A 13 6.40 1.02 24.04
C ASP A 13 5.30 0.38 24.91
N PHE A 14 4.89 -0.84 24.56
CA PHE A 14 3.96 -1.63 25.35
C PHE A 14 4.05 -3.12 25.04
N ASP A 15 3.63 -3.94 26.02
CA ASP A 15 3.61 -5.41 25.91
C ASP A 15 2.17 -5.97 25.94
N LEU A 16 1.14 -5.12 25.83
CA LEU A 16 -0.24 -5.58 25.73
C LEU A 16 -0.43 -6.44 24.48
N THR A 17 -1.24 -7.47 24.58
CA THR A 17 -1.73 -8.22 23.43
C THR A 17 -2.61 -7.35 22.53
N PRO A 18 -2.89 -7.74 21.27
CA PRO A 18 -3.83 -7.01 20.42
C PRO A 18 -5.19 -6.78 21.07
N GLN A 19 -5.75 -7.79 21.75
CA GLN A 19 -7.03 -7.67 22.46
C GLN A 19 -6.96 -6.69 23.64
N GLU A 20 -5.94 -6.79 24.49
CA GLU A 20 -5.74 -5.86 25.59
C GLU A 20 -5.53 -4.42 25.11
N THR A 21 -4.90 -4.25 23.93
CA THR A 21 -4.72 -2.93 23.29
C THR A 21 -6.07 -2.37 22.84
N ALA A 22 -6.92 -3.19 22.22
CA ALA A 22 -8.28 -2.81 21.82
C ALA A 22 -9.14 -2.39 23.03
N ASP A 23 -9.07 -3.17 24.12
CA ASP A 23 -9.78 -2.89 25.36
C ASP A 23 -9.28 -1.57 25.99
N ALA A 24 -7.98 -1.34 25.99
CA ALA A 24 -7.36 -0.11 26.48
C ALA A 24 -7.81 1.12 25.68
N LEU A 25 -7.79 1.05 24.35
CA LEU A 25 -8.24 2.12 23.46
C LEU A 25 -9.71 2.45 23.68
N THR A 26 -10.58 1.43 23.72
CA THR A 26 -12.01 1.61 24.02
C THR A 26 -12.22 2.27 25.37
N SER A 27 -11.49 1.84 26.42
CA SER A 27 -11.62 2.39 27.75
C SER A 27 -11.17 3.85 27.89
N CYS A 28 -10.32 4.35 26.98
CA CYS A 28 -9.91 5.76 26.95
C CYS A 28 -10.68 6.62 25.93
N GLY A 29 -11.73 6.05 25.30
CA GLY A 29 -12.66 6.80 24.44
C GLY A 29 -12.37 6.71 22.93
N LEU A 30 -11.58 5.74 22.53
CA LEU A 30 -11.38 5.33 21.13
C LEU A 30 -12.04 3.96 20.94
N GLU A 31 -13.33 3.95 20.63
CA GLU A 31 -14.13 2.72 20.52
C GLU A 31 -13.59 1.83 19.40
N VAL A 32 -13.28 0.58 19.73
CA VAL A 32 -12.81 -0.41 18.77
C VAL A 32 -13.98 -1.26 18.30
N ASP A 33 -14.31 -1.15 17.02
CA ASP A 33 -15.41 -1.88 16.38
C ASP A 33 -15.02 -3.30 15.98
N ALA A 34 -13.78 -3.47 15.50
CA ALA A 34 -13.27 -4.75 15.05
C ALA A 34 -11.77 -4.91 15.35
N LEU A 35 -11.36 -6.17 15.55
CA LEU A 35 -9.97 -6.58 15.71
C LEU A 35 -9.74 -7.83 14.84
N GLU A 36 -8.90 -7.72 13.83
CA GLU A 36 -8.66 -8.79 12.86
C GLU A 36 -7.15 -9.05 12.67
N GLU A 37 -6.76 -10.32 12.61
CA GLU A 37 -5.41 -10.67 12.18
C GLU A 37 -5.34 -10.56 10.65
N VAL A 38 -4.48 -9.67 10.16
CA VAL A 38 -4.27 -9.41 8.73
C VAL A 38 -2.85 -9.74 8.32
N GLN A 39 -2.69 -10.06 7.04
CA GLN A 39 -1.39 -10.31 6.44
C GLN A 39 -1.19 -9.36 5.28
N SER A 40 0.06 -8.94 5.04
CA SER A 40 0.40 -8.00 3.95
C SER A 40 0.04 -8.52 2.55
N VAL A 41 -0.15 -9.84 2.42
CA VAL A 41 -0.68 -10.51 1.23
C VAL A 41 -1.95 -11.25 1.59
N LYS A 42 -3.05 -11.01 0.88
CA LYS A 42 -4.36 -11.62 1.14
C LYS A 42 -4.27 -13.16 1.14
N GLY A 43 -4.76 -13.79 2.20
CA GLY A 43 -4.69 -15.24 2.40
C GLY A 43 -3.34 -15.77 2.92
N GLY A 44 -2.33 -14.89 3.08
CA GLY A 44 -1.06 -15.23 3.71
C GLY A 44 -0.24 -16.30 3.02
N LEU A 45 -0.39 -16.44 1.73
CA LEU A 45 0.30 -17.44 0.91
C LEU A 45 0.14 -18.88 1.46
N LYS A 46 -0.98 -19.18 2.14
CA LYS A 46 -1.27 -20.50 2.67
C LYS A 46 -1.46 -21.51 1.54
N GLY A 47 -0.71 -22.63 1.58
CA GLY A 47 -0.77 -23.68 0.56
C GLY A 47 0.11 -23.41 -0.67
N LEU A 48 0.92 -22.34 -0.66
CA LEU A 48 1.94 -22.07 -1.66
C LEU A 48 3.32 -22.51 -1.15
N TYR A 49 4.14 -23.07 -2.03
CA TYR A 49 5.46 -23.61 -1.70
C TYR A 49 6.48 -23.31 -2.79
N VAL A 50 7.73 -23.26 -2.38
CA VAL A 50 8.86 -23.25 -3.33
C VAL A 50 8.96 -24.65 -3.94
N GLY A 51 8.82 -24.75 -5.25
CA GLY A 51 8.95 -25.99 -6.04
C GLY A 51 10.14 -25.95 -6.98
N LYS A 52 10.60 -27.13 -7.43
CA LYS A 52 11.59 -27.28 -8.48
C LYS A 52 10.99 -28.02 -9.67
N VAL A 53 11.02 -27.40 -10.84
CA VAL A 53 10.61 -28.04 -12.08
C VAL A 53 11.66 -29.06 -12.49
N LEU A 54 11.33 -30.35 -12.42
CA LEU A 54 12.24 -31.45 -12.77
C LEU A 54 12.25 -31.70 -14.27
N THR A 55 11.05 -31.72 -14.90
CA THR A 55 10.88 -31.89 -16.34
C THR A 55 9.89 -30.86 -16.90
N CYS A 56 10.05 -30.48 -18.13
CA CYS A 56 9.15 -29.59 -18.87
C CYS A 56 9.06 -30.10 -20.30
N GLU A 57 7.90 -30.62 -20.70
CA GLU A 57 7.65 -31.22 -22.00
C GLU A 57 6.49 -30.51 -22.69
N GLU A 58 6.45 -30.54 -24.03
CA GLU A 58 5.33 -29.99 -24.78
C GLU A 58 4.05 -30.78 -24.51
N HIS A 59 2.94 -30.08 -24.39
CA HIS A 59 1.64 -30.72 -24.13
C HIS A 59 1.14 -31.45 -25.40
N PRO A 60 0.74 -32.73 -25.30
CA PRO A 60 0.40 -33.53 -26.48
C PRO A 60 -0.77 -33.02 -27.33
N ASN A 61 -1.62 -32.16 -26.75
CA ASN A 61 -2.82 -31.62 -27.41
C ASN A 61 -2.85 -30.07 -27.36
N SER A 62 -1.71 -29.41 -27.26
CA SER A 62 -1.64 -27.94 -27.20
C SER A 62 -0.27 -27.46 -27.63
N ASP A 63 -0.24 -26.34 -28.34
CA ASP A 63 0.94 -25.66 -28.85
C ASP A 63 1.51 -24.59 -27.91
N HIS A 64 0.79 -24.29 -26.80
CA HIS A 64 1.18 -23.27 -25.83
C HIS A 64 1.16 -23.76 -24.37
N LEU A 65 0.80 -25.04 -24.13
CA LEU A 65 0.85 -25.62 -22.80
C LEU A 65 2.07 -26.54 -22.66
N HIS A 66 2.59 -26.61 -21.46
CA HIS A 66 3.66 -27.52 -21.08
C HIS A 66 3.20 -28.46 -19.97
N VAL A 67 3.63 -29.71 -20.03
CA VAL A 67 3.46 -30.68 -18.95
C VAL A 67 4.74 -30.71 -18.14
N THR A 68 4.65 -30.31 -16.89
CA THR A 68 5.80 -30.26 -16.00
C THR A 68 5.67 -31.30 -14.89
N THR A 69 6.82 -31.79 -14.41
CA THR A 69 6.92 -32.54 -13.15
C THR A 69 7.63 -31.63 -12.14
N VAL A 70 6.99 -31.38 -11.01
CA VAL A 70 7.49 -30.41 -10.02
C VAL A 70 7.67 -31.09 -8.67
N ASP A 71 8.86 -30.96 -8.10
CA ASP A 71 9.17 -31.39 -6.74
C ASP A 71 8.83 -30.28 -5.75
N LEU A 72 7.98 -30.58 -4.78
CA LEU A 72 7.61 -29.68 -3.68
C LEU A 72 8.28 -30.05 -2.34
N GLY A 73 9.26 -30.97 -2.34
CA GLY A 73 9.90 -31.43 -1.10
C GLY A 73 8.99 -32.23 -0.16
N LYS A 74 7.82 -32.68 -0.64
CA LYS A 74 6.79 -33.36 0.17
C LYS A 74 6.61 -34.85 -0.16
N GLY A 75 7.51 -35.44 -0.91
CA GLY A 75 7.45 -36.84 -1.33
C GLY A 75 7.54 -36.97 -2.85
N GLU A 76 6.53 -37.58 -3.48
CA GLU A 76 6.55 -37.80 -4.93
C GLU A 76 6.31 -36.46 -5.67
N PRO A 77 7.07 -36.20 -6.76
CA PRO A 77 6.87 -35.01 -7.61
C PRO A 77 5.46 -35.02 -8.22
N GLN A 78 4.91 -33.83 -8.36
CA GLN A 78 3.55 -33.60 -8.89
C GLN A 78 3.59 -33.22 -10.37
N GLN A 79 2.63 -33.72 -11.14
CA GLN A 79 2.40 -33.27 -12.51
C GLN A 79 1.56 -32.02 -12.52
N ILE A 80 2.07 -30.97 -13.14
CA ILE A 80 1.38 -29.65 -13.29
C ILE A 80 1.43 -29.22 -14.75
N VAL A 81 0.29 -28.83 -15.30
CA VAL A 81 0.20 -28.26 -16.64
C VAL A 81 0.31 -26.75 -16.52
N CYS A 82 1.27 -26.16 -17.23
CA CYS A 82 1.59 -24.72 -17.20
C CYS A 82 1.43 -24.11 -18.58
N GLY A 83 0.82 -22.92 -18.67
CA GLY A 83 0.63 -22.16 -19.91
C GLY A 83 1.61 -20.99 -20.05
N ALA A 84 2.48 -20.76 -19.08
CA ALA A 84 3.39 -19.63 -19.12
C ALA A 84 4.55 -19.87 -20.11
N PRO A 85 4.93 -18.89 -20.92
CA PRO A 85 5.95 -19.04 -21.96
C PRO A 85 7.37 -19.16 -21.38
N ASN A 86 7.59 -18.79 -20.13
CA ASN A 86 8.88 -18.78 -19.46
C ASN A 86 9.15 -20.00 -18.60
N VAL A 87 8.25 -21.02 -18.59
CA VAL A 87 8.47 -22.24 -17.80
C VAL A 87 9.53 -23.13 -18.44
N ALA A 88 10.50 -23.62 -17.65
CA ALA A 88 11.56 -24.52 -18.12
C ALA A 88 12.01 -25.49 -17.02
N ALA A 89 12.56 -26.64 -17.43
CA ALA A 89 13.17 -27.60 -16.50
C ALA A 89 14.35 -26.97 -15.75
N GLY A 90 14.51 -27.33 -14.48
CA GLY A 90 15.56 -26.86 -13.58
C GLY A 90 15.20 -25.62 -12.77
N GLN A 91 14.19 -24.86 -13.20
CA GLN A 91 13.78 -23.63 -12.50
C GLN A 91 13.19 -23.91 -11.12
N LYS A 92 13.42 -23.00 -10.20
CA LYS A 92 12.68 -22.90 -8.95
C LYS A 92 11.54 -21.90 -9.09
N VAL A 93 10.36 -22.29 -8.63
CA VAL A 93 9.10 -21.59 -8.90
C VAL A 93 8.22 -21.57 -7.65
N ILE A 94 7.19 -20.74 -7.63
CA ILE A 94 6.14 -20.80 -6.61
C ILE A 94 4.98 -21.64 -7.14
N VAL A 95 4.54 -22.59 -6.32
CA VAL A 95 3.47 -23.54 -6.67
C VAL A 95 2.34 -23.45 -5.64
N ALA A 96 1.14 -23.25 -6.14
CA ALA A 96 -0.09 -23.45 -5.39
C ALA A 96 -0.49 -24.95 -5.42
N ASP A 97 -0.44 -25.58 -4.26
CA ASP A 97 -0.77 -26.98 -4.05
C ASP A 97 -2.31 -27.19 -4.03
N LEU A 98 -2.75 -28.44 -4.11
CA LEU A 98 -4.18 -28.76 -4.04
C LEU A 98 -4.80 -28.26 -2.73
N GLY A 99 -5.94 -27.59 -2.84
CA GLY A 99 -6.64 -26.98 -1.71
C GLY A 99 -6.19 -25.56 -1.39
N CYS A 100 -5.11 -25.06 -2.02
CA CYS A 100 -4.71 -23.67 -1.91
C CYS A 100 -5.82 -22.75 -2.42
N VAL A 101 -6.05 -21.62 -1.73
CA VAL A 101 -6.99 -20.58 -2.14
C VAL A 101 -6.19 -19.39 -2.63
N LEU A 102 -6.42 -19.01 -3.88
CA LEU A 102 -5.87 -17.80 -4.49
C LEU A 102 -6.94 -16.71 -4.57
N TYR A 103 -6.51 -15.45 -4.60
CA TYR A 103 -7.39 -14.29 -4.54
C TYR A 103 -7.15 -13.37 -5.74
N ASP A 104 -8.24 -12.93 -6.37
CA ASP A 104 -8.25 -11.91 -7.43
C ASP A 104 -9.23 -10.81 -7.01
N GLY A 105 -8.71 -9.73 -6.45
CA GLY A 105 -9.51 -8.68 -5.82
C GLY A 105 -10.41 -9.27 -4.72
N ASP A 106 -11.73 -9.15 -4.87
CA ASP A 106 -12.72 -9.69 -3.93
C ASP A 106 -13.12 -11.14 -4.23
N GLN A 107 -12.67 -11.68 -5.35
CA GLN A 107 -12.95 -13.06 -5.72
C GLN A 107 -11.86 -14.00 -5.17
N SER A 108 -12.23 -15.25 -4.97
CA SER A 108 -11.30 -16.31 -4.59
C SER A 108 -11.60 -17.60 -5.34
N PHE A 109 -10.56 -18.36 -5.65
CA PHE A 109 -10.71 -19.67 -6.24
C PHE A 109 -9.77 -20.68 -5.57
N THR A 110 -10.25 -21.90 -5.43
CA THR A 110 -9.48 -23.00 -4.81
C THR A 110 -8.83 -23.85 -5.88
N ILE A 111 -7.54 -24.12 -5.73
CA ILE A 111 -6.80 -25.03 -6.60
C ILE A 111 -7.29 -26.45 -6.39
N LYS A 112 -7.82 -27.04 -7.46
CA LYS A 112 -8.35 -28.41 -7.46
C LYS A 112 -7.67 -29.22 -8.54
N LYS A 113 -7.63 -30.55 -8.35
CA LYS A 113 -7.23 -31.48 -9.40
C LYS A 113 -8.06 -31.21 -10.65
N SER A 114 -7.41 -30.94 -11.74
CA SER A 114 -8.03 -30.57 -13.02
C SER A 114 -7.48 -31.40 -14.18
N LYS A 115 -8.20 -31.41 -15.31
CA LYS A 115 -7.70 -31.96 -16.57
C LYS A 115 -7.68 -30.86 -17.61
N LEU A 116 -6.50 -30.48 -18.06
CA LEU A 116 -6.29 -29.48 -19.11
C LEU A 116 -6.02 -30.22 -20.42
N ARG A 117 -6.93 -30.09 -21.40
CA ARG A 117 -6.88 -30.80 -22.69
C ARG A 117 -6.53 -32.30 -22.58
N GLY A 118 -7.04 -32.97 -21.53
CA GLY A 118 -6.85 -34.43 -21.31
C GLY A 118 -5.71 -34.80 -20.38
N VAL A 119 -4.80 -33.90 -20.02
CA VAL A 119 -3.69 -34.11 -19.11
C VAL A 119 -4.05 -33.62 -17.70
N GLU A 120 -3.76 -34.45 -16.67
CA GLU A 120 -4.02 -34.06 -15.28
C GLU A 120 -3.06 -33.00 -14.80
N SER A 121 -3.57 -32.04 -14.00
CA SER A 121 -2.80 -31.04 -13.27
C SER A 121 -3.15 -31.13 -11.78
N LEU A 122 -2.13 -31.26 -10.92
CA LEU A 122 -2.26 -31.43 -9.48
C LEU A 122 -1.84 -30.16 -8.70
N GLY A 123 -1.83 -29.00 -9.36
CA GLY A 123 -1.46 -27.73 -8.78
C GLY A 123 -1.39 -26.66 -9.85
N MET A 124 -0.86 -25.51 -9.49
CA MET A 124 -0.65 -24.38 -10.39
C MET A 124 0.71 -23.71 -10.09
N ILE A 125 1.52 -23.48 -11.13
CA ILE A 125 2.72 -22.64 -11.02
C ILE A 125 2.27 -21.21 -11.21
N CYS A 126 2.64 -20.29 -10.29
CA CYS A 126 2.02 -18.99 -10.17
C CYS A 126 2.87 -17.84 -10.71
N ALA A 127 2.20 -16.79 -11.21
CA ALA A 127 2.74 -15.46 -11.48
C ALA A 127 2.70 -14.59 -10.20
N GLU A 128 3.33 -13.42 -10.24
CA GLU A 128 3.40 -12.50 -9.10
C GLU A 128 2.03 -11.95 -8.69
N ASP A 129 1.26 -11.51 -9.67
CA ASP A 129 -0.07 -10.92 -9.47
C ASP A 129 -1.10 -11.94 -8.99
N GLU A 130 -0.97 -13.21 -9.41
CA GLU A 130 -1.85 -14.31 -9.00
C GLU A 130 -1.75 -14.63 -7.50
N ILE A 131 -0.62 -14.32 -6.87
CA ILE A 131 -0.39 -14.56 -5.44
C ILE A 131 -0.22 -13.26 -4.63
N GLY A 132 -0.28 -12.10 -5.30
CA GLY A 132 -0.25 -10.79 -4.67
C GLY A 132 1.11 -10.37 -4.11
N VAL A 133 2.22 -10.91 -4.63
CA VAL A 133 3.59 -10.51 -4.24
C VAL A 133 4.21 -9.47 -5.19
N GLY A 134 3.55 -9.18 -6.29
CA GLY A 134 3.94 -8.20 -7.29
C GLY A 134 2.80 -7.92 -8.26
N THR A 135 3.09 -7.25 -9.37
CA THR A 135 2.10 -6.82 -10.37
C THR A 135 2.31 -7.44 -11.75
N SER A 136 3.39 -8.20 -11.95
CA SER A 136 3.71 -8.81 -13.24
C SER A 136 2.85 -10.03 -13.52
N HIS A 137 2.31 -10.09 -14.74
CA HIS A 137 1.62 -11.24 -15.34
C HIS A 137 2.33 -11.78 -16.57
N ASP A 138 3.58 -11.35 -16.81
CA ASP A 138 4.34 -11.70 -18.04
C ASP A 138 4.80 -13.16 -18.07
N GLY A 139 4.62 -13.89 -16.96
CA GLY A 139 4.96 -15.30 -16.81
C GLY A 139 5.00 -15.73 -15.35
N ILE A 140 5.43 -16.98 -15.12
CA ILE A 140 5.58 -17.51 -13.77
C ILE A 140 6.75 -16.87 -13.03
N ILE A 141 6.68 -16.89 -11.69
CA ILE A 141 7.78 -16.49 -10.82
C ILE A 141 8.92 -17.50 -10.94
N VAL A 142 10.09 -17.01 -11.35
CA VAL A 142 11.33 -17.81 -11.35
C VAL A 142 12.22 -17.32 -10.23
N LEU A 143 12.44 -18.19 -9.24
CA LEU A 143 13.22 -17.89 -8.05
C LEU A 143 14.72 -18.15 -8.28
N PRO A 144 15.61 -17.52 -7.46
CA PRO A 144 17.03 -17.85 -7.45
C PRO A 144 17.30 -19.34 -7.19
N GLU A 145 18.46 -19.82 -7.67
CA GLU A 145 18.84 -21.24 -7.57
C GLU A 145 19.00 -21.74 -6.13
N ASP A 146 19.29 -20.86 -5.19
CA ASP A 146 19.44 -21.17 -3.76
C ASP A 146 18.12 -21.23 -2.98
N ALA A 147 16.97 -20.87 -3.61
CA ALA A 147 15.66 -20.94 -2.95
C ALA A 147 15.37 -22.36 -2.44
N PRO A 148 14.99 -22.56 -1.17
CA PRO A 148 14.82 -23.88 -0.57
C PRO A 148 13.55 -24.58 -1.05
N VAL A 149 13.69 -25.72 -1.75
CA VAL A 149 12.54 -26.52 -2.21
C VAL A 149 11.73 -27.04 -1.02
N GLY A 150 10.42 -26.92 -1.09
CA GLY A 150 9.49 -27.34 -0.05
C GLY A 150 9.22 -26.28 1.03
N GLN A 151 9.96 -25.18 1.03
CA GLN A 151 9.69 -24.09 1.97
C GLN A 151 8.33 -23.44 1.66
N PRO A 152 7.49 -23.18 2.70
CA PRO A 152 6.28 -22.38 2.52
C PRO A 152 6.59 -21.00 1.92
N ALA A 153 5.80 -20.57 0.94
CA ALA A 153 6.03 -19.28 0.28
C ALA A 153 5.94 -18.09 1.27
N ALA A 154 5.07 -18.19 2.29
CA ALA A 154 4.98 -17.19 3.35
C ALA A 154 6.30 -16.99 4.10
N GLU A 155 7.03 -18.08 4.37
CA GLU A 155 8.35 -18.01 5.02
C GLU A 155 9.42 -17.49 4.05
N TYR A 156 9.37 -17.93 2.78
CA TYR A 156 10.31 -17.50 1.76
C TYR A 156 10.23 -15.98 1.51
N TYR A 157 9.02 -15.44 1.45
CA TYR A 157 8.78 -14.01 1.31
C TYR A 157 8.85 -13.22 2.62
N HIS A 158 9.17 -13.89 3.75
CA HIS A 158 9.16 -13.27 5.08
C HIS A 158 7.86 -12.53 5.37
N LEU A 159 6.72 -13.19 5.04
CA LEU A 159 5.42 -12.59 5.20
C LEU A 159 5.11 -12.37 6.69
N GLU A 160 4.86 -11.14 7.05
CA GLU A 160 4.49 -10.79 8.41
C GLU A 160 2.97 -10.70 8.56
N SER A 161 2.46 -11.22 9.68
CA SER A 161 1.10 -10.93 10.12
C SER A 161 1.09 -9.70 11.02
N ASP A 162 -0.01 -8.99 11.02
CA ASP A 162 -0.28 -7.88 11.93
C ASP A 162 -1.73 -7.94 12.40
N TRP A 163 -2.09 -7.10 13.35
CA TRP A 163 -3.47 -6.96 13.78
C TRP A 163 -4.00 -5.60 13.34
N LEU A 164 -5.12 -5.62 12.63
CA LEU A 164 -5.89 -4.45 12.26
C LEU A 164 -6.88 -4.14 13.38
N ILE A 165 -6.78 -2.94 13.92
CA ILE A 165 -7.70 -2.39 14.92
C ILE A 165 -8.58 -1.37 14.20
N GLU A 166 -9.85 -1.66 14.01
CA GLU A 166 -10.81 -0.71 13.46
C GLU A 166 -11.39 0.15 14.59
N ILE A 167 -11.17 1.47 14.51
CA ILE A 167 -11.57 2.43 15.54
C ILE A 167 -12.63 3.37 14.97
N ASP A 168 -13.75 3.53 15.66
CA ASP A 168 -14.72 4.59 15.37
C ASP A 168 -14.24 5.92 15.99
N ILE A 169 -13.84 6.85 15.12
CA ILE A 169 -13.35 8.17 15.53
C ILE A 169 -14.47 9.18 15.40
N THR A 170 -14.92 9.69 16.53
CA THR A 170 -15.93 10.75 16.57
C THR A 170 -15.41 12.06 15.97
N ALA A 171 -16.28 12.87 15.39
CA ALA A 171 -15.92 14.09 14.65
C ALA A 171 -15.14 15.13 15.47
N ASN A 172 -15.23 15.10 16.79
CA ASN A 172 -14.49 15.99 17.70
C ASN A 172 -13.08 15.48 18.04
N ARG A 173 -12.68 14.30 17.56
CA ARG A 173 -11.37 13.67 17.82
C ARG A 173 -10.46 13.67 16.60
N ALA A 174 -10.43 14.81 15.88
CA ALA A 174 -9.52 14.99 14.74
C ALA A 174 -8.04 14.77 15.09
N ASP A 175 -7.67 14.90 16.37
CA ASP A 175 -6.33 14.60 16.89
C ASP A 175 -5.97 13.11 16.84
N ALA A 176 -6.96 12.21 16.74
CA ALA A 176 -6.80 10.75 16.64
C ALA A 176 -6.94 10.20 15.21
N LEU A 177 -7.02 11.05 14.18
CA LEU A 177 -7.12 10.64 12.77
C LEU A 177 -5.80 10.12 12.17
N GLY A 178 -4.90 9.60 12.97
CA GLY A 178 -3.62 8.99 12.57
C GLY A 178 -3.05 8.15 13.69
N HIS A 179 -2.15 7.22 13.32
CA HIS A 179 -1.52 6.30 14.29
C HIS A 179 -0.85 7.06 15.46
N TRP A 180 -0.23 8.20 15.17
CA TRP A 180 0.40 9.04 16.20
C TRP A 180 -0.60 9.55 17.24
N GLY A 181 -1.79 9.97 16.82
CA GLY A 181 -2.83 10.42 17.73
C GLY A 181 -3.35 9.30 18.63
N VAL A 182 -3.61 8.14 18.03
CA VAL A 182 -4.02 6.93 18.77
C VAL A 182 -2.92 6.48 19.73
N ALA A 183 -1.65 6.50 19.31
CA ALA A 183 -0.52 6.15 20.17
C ALA A 183 -0.39 7.08 21.38
N ARG A 184 -0.68 8.37 21.25
CA ARG A 184 -0.69 9.33 22.38
C ARG A 184 -1.77 8.98 23.41
N ASP A 185 -2.95 8.61 22.98
CA ASP A 185 -4.03 8.21 23.88
C ASP A 185 -3.70 6.89 24.58
N LEU A 186 -3.20 5.90 23.83
CA LEU A 186 -2.72 4.65 24.41
C LEU A 186 -1.60 4.89 25.43
N TYR A 187 -0.64 5.75 25.11
CA TYR A 187 0.42 6.13 26.03
C TYR A 187 -0.12 6.76 27.33
N ALA A 188 -1.09 7.67 27.22
CA ALA A 188 -1.71 8.29 28.37
C ALA A 188 -2.42 7.26 29.25
N TRP A 189 -3.15 6.33 28.64
CA TRP A 189 -3.81 5.23 29.32
C TRP A 189 -2.80 4.32 30.04
N LEU A 190 -1.73 3.90 29.34
CA LEU A 190 -0.67 3.07 29.90
C LEU A 190 -0.02 3.73 31.13
N LYS A 191 0.31 5.02 31.03
CA LYS A 191 0.88 5.77 32.17
C LYS A 191 -0.05 5.82 33.36
N GLN A 192 -1.32 6.10 33.13
CA GLN A 192 -2.33 6.19 34.21
C GLN A 192 -2.54 4.83 34.89
N ASN A 193 -2.37 3.73 34.16
CA ASN A 193 -2.52 2.37 34.69
C ASN A 193 -1.21 1.76 35.20
N GLY A 194 -0.13 2.55 35.32
CA GLY A 194 1.11 2.14 35.98
C GLY A 194 2.06 1.31 35.09
N TYR A 195 1.82 1.24 33.79
CA TYR A 195 2.72 0.56 32.85
C TYR A 195 4.01 1.37 32.65
N LYS A 196 5.12 0.64 32.48
CA LYS A 196 6.36 1.26 32.04
C LYS A 196 6.28 1.45 30.53
N THR A 197 6.27 2.69 30.08
CA THR A 197 6.08 3.04 28.67
C THR A 197 6.81 4.32 28.32
N SER A 198 7.16 4.51 27.06
CA SER A 198 7.68 5.73 26.45
C SER A 198 6.94 6.01 25.13
N LEU A 199 6.92 7.28 24.73
CA LEU A 199 6.33 7.75 23.50
C LEU A 199 7.46 8.27 22.59
N HIS A 200 7.52 7.74 21.37
CA HIS A 200 8.58 8.03 20.39
C HIS A 200 8.01 8.77 19.19
N ARG A 201 8.33 10.03 19.06
CA ARG A 201 8.04 10.78 17.84
C ARG A 201 9.25 10.69 16.92
N PRO A 202 9.10 10.28 15.64
CA PRO A 202 10.19 10.34 14.68
C PRO A 202 10.77 11.74 14.59
N SER A 203 12.10 11.84 14.66
CA SER A 203 12.82 13.12 14.57
C SER A 203 12.79 13.65 13.14
N CYS A 204 12.77 14.96 13.02
CA CYS A 204 12.98 15.71 11.78
C CYS A 204 14.31 16.48 11.82
N ASP A 205 15.18 16.20 12.78
CA ASP A 205 16.41 16.97 13.01
C ASP A 205 17.44 16.81 11.88
N GLU A 206 17.34 15.72 11.12
CA GLU A 206 18.19 15.47 9.96
C GLU A 206 17.69 16.16 8.67
N PHE A 207 16.53 16.80 8.72
CA PHE A 207 16.02 17.54 7.57
C PHE A 207 16.88 18.78 7.32
N VAL A 208 17.47 18.86 6.14
CA VAL A 208 18.24 20.00 5.66
C VAL A 208 17.75 20.40 4.27
N VAL A 209 17.89 21.66 3.92
CA VAL A 209 17.70 22.15 2.57
C VAL A 209 19.01 21.95 1.80
N ASP A 210 19.02 21.01 0.84
CA ASP A 210 20.22 20.65 0.08
C ASP A 210 20.61 21.73 -0.94
N ASN A 211 19.61 22.37 -1.54
CA ASN A 211 19.76 23.42 -2.56
C ASN A 211 18.49 24.28 -2.66
N GLU A 212 18.57 25.34 -3.45
CA GLU A 212 17.48 26.26 -3.75
C GLU A 212 17.21 26.34 -5.27
N ASP A 213 17.46 25.27 -6.00
CA ASP A 213 17.42 25.24 -7.47
C ASP A 213 16.00 25.32 -8.04
N LEU A 214 14.99 24.94 -7.25
CA LEU A 214 13.58 24.96 -7.62
C LEU A 214 12.76 25.85 -6.66
N PRO A 215 12.87 27.17 -6.76
CA PRO A 215 12.10 28.07 -5.91
C PRO A 215 10.64 28.08 -6.35
N ILE A 216 9.74 27.91 -5.41
CA ILE A 216 8.28 28.05 -5.58
C ILE A 216 7.79 29.10 -4.57
N ASP A 217 7.29 30.21 -5.06
CA ASP A 217 6.72 31.25 -4.21
C ASP A 217 5.38 30.82 -3.62
N VAL A 218 5.10 31.20 -2.38
CA VAL A 218 3.83 30.92 -1.72
C VAL A 218 3.16 32.22 -1.31
N GLU A 219 1.92 32.43 -1.77
CA GLU A 219 1.08 33.56 -1.39
C GLU A 219 -0.24 33.06 -0.78
N ILE A 220 -0.60 33.56 0.38
CA ILE A 220 -1.91 33.32 1.00
C ILE A 220 -2.72 34.60 0.88
N GLN A 221 -3.72 34.64 -0.01
CA GLN A 221 -4.59 35.78 -0.21
C GLN A 221 -5.71 35.87 0.81
N ASN A 222 -6.23 34.73 1.28
CA ASN A 222 -7.27 34.68 2.31
C ASN A 222 -6.70 34.16 3.64
N THR A 223 -6.13 35.07 4.42
CA THR A 223 -5.51 34.76 5.72
C THR A 223 -6.52 34.47 6.84
N GLU A 224 -7.81 34.76 6.63
CA GLU A 224 -8.86 34.43 7.60
C GLU A 224 -9.13 32.94 7.64
N VAL A 225 -9.17 32.28 6.47
CA VAL A 225 -9.49 30.84 6.35
C VAL A 225 -8.23 29.97 6.27
N CYS A 226 -7.11 30.50 5.74
CA CYS A 226 -5.83 29.82 5.72
C CYS A 226 -4.77 30.61 6.47
N LYS A 227 -4.43 30.20 7.68
CA LYS A 227 -3.44 30.91 8.53
C LYS A 227 -2.00 30.57 8.16
N ARG A 228 -1.76 29.40 7.55
CA ARG A 228 -0.43 28.92 7.16
C ARG A 228 -0.55 27.92 6.02
N TYR A 229 0.32 28.04 5.04
CA TYR A 229 0.58 27.04 4.02
C TYR A 229 2.09 26.84 3.90
N ALA A 230 2.53 25.59 3.77
CA ALA A 230 3.94 25.26 3.60
C ALA A 230 4.08 24.20 2.51
N CYS A 231 5.12 24.35 1.71
CA CYS A 231 5.51 23.36 0.72
C CYS A 231 7.03 23.15 0.75
N VAL A 232 7.46 22.03 0.17
CA VAL A 232 8.86 21.68 -0.05
C VAL A 232 9.01 21.31 -1.51
N SER A 233 9.99 21.89 -2.19
CA SER A 233 10.37 21.47 -3.53
C SER A 233 11.37 20.35 -3.45
N ILE A 234 11.17 19.28 -4.23
CA ILE A 234 12.05 18.12 -4.26
C ILE A 234 12.42 17.85 -5.71
N THR A 235 13.73 17.86 -6.02
CA THR A 235 14.26 17.59 -7.35
C THR A 235 14.78 16.16 -7.47
N GLY A 236 14.90 15.64 -8.68
CA GLY A 236 15.44 14.30 -8.93
C GLY A 236 14.51 13.16 -8.51
N CYS A 237 13.20 13.43 -8.38
CA CYS A 237 12.23 12.40 -8.07
C CYS A 237 11.98 11.48 -9.27
N GLU A 238 12.03 10.19 -9.04
CA GLU A 238 11.60 9.17 -9.99
C GLU A 238 10.31 8.52 -9.48
N VAL A 239 9.24 8.57 -10.28
CA VAL A 239 7.98 7.90 -9.95
C VAL A 239 8.11 6.42 -10.28
N LYS A 240 8.08 5.58 -9.25
CA LYS A 240 8.23 4.13 -9.36
C LYS A 240 7.39 3.41 -8.30
N GLU A 241 7.41 2.10 -8.33
CA GLU A 241 6.79 1.28 -7.31
C GLU A 241 7.38 1.59 -5.92
N SER A 242 6.51 1.59 -4.92
CA SER A 242 6.91 1.83 -3.53
C SER A 242 7.78 0.70 -2.99
N PRO A 243 8.72 0.98 -2.08
CA PRO A 243 9.45 -0.07 -1.40
C PRO A 243 8.50 -0.97 -0.59
N LYS A 244 8.84 -2.24 -0.47
CA LYS A 244 8.00 -3.28 0.15
C LYS A 244 7.47 -2.91 1.52
N TRP A 245 8.31 -2.32 2.39
CA TRP A 245 7.89 -1.91 3.74
C TRP A 245 6.73 -0.90 3.74
N LEU A 246 6.70 0.01 2.74
CA LEU A 246 5.64 1.01 2.60
C LEU A 246 4.35 0.38 2.07
N GLN A 247 4.49 -0.49 1.08
CA GLN A 247 3.35 -1.26 0.55
C GLN A 247 2.71 -2.11 1.64
N ASP A 248 3.49 -2.83 2.45
CA ASP A 248 2.99 -3.68 3.51
C ASP A 248 2.21 -2.88 4.56
N LYS A 249 2.73 -1.74 5.01
CA LYS A 249 2.03 -0.86 5.97
C LYS A 249 0.70 -0.36 5.42
N LEU A 250 0.65 0.03 4.16
CA LEU A 250 -0.59 0.51 3.54
C LEU A 250 -1.59 -0.63 3.34
N ASN A 251 -1.13 -1.79 2.84
CA ASN A 251 -1.99 -2.96 2.65
C ASN A 251 -2.65 -3.43 3.95
N ILE A 252 -1.90 -3.45 5.06
CA ILE A 252 -2.41 -3.85 6.38
C ILE A 252 -3.59 -2.99 6.82
N ILE A 253 -3.54 -1.69 6.57
CA ILE A 253 -4.64 -0.77 6.92
C ILE A 253 -5.71 -0.64 5.82
N GLY A 254 -5.64 -1.47 4.77
CA GLY A 254 -6.62 -1.52 3.70
C GLY A 254 -6.43 -0.48 2.59
N LEU A 255 -5.29 0.18 2.51
CA LEU A 255 -4.95 1.11 1.41
C LEU A 255 -4.14 0.39 0.34
N ARG A 256 -4.60 0.46 -0.92
CA ARG A 256 -3.89 -0.11 -2.05
C ARG A 256 -2.72 0.79 -2.46
N PRO A 257 -1.48 0.29 -2.50
CA PRO A 257 -0.34 1.01 -3.05
C PRO A 257 -0.52 1.37 -4.53
N ILE A 258 -0.03 2.54 -4.93
CA ILE A 258 -0.13 3.09 -6.29
C ILE A 258 1.26 3.35 -6.85
N ASN A 259 2.02 4.22 -6.21
CA ASN A 259 3.42 4.54 -6.51
C ASN A 259 4.05 5.25 -5.32
N ASN A 260 5.37 5.32 -5.29
CA ASN A 260 6.13 5.86 -4.16
C ASN A 260 5.71 7.27 -3.72
N ILE A 261 5.30 8.15 -4.62
CA ILE A 261 4.92 9.52 -4.29
C ILE A 261 3.55 9.55 -3.61
N VAL A 262 2.55 8.92 -4.23
CA VAL A 262 1.19 8.85 -3.69
C VAL A 262 1.19 8.09 -2.36
N ASP A 263 1.93 7.00 -2.28
CA ASP A 263 1.98 6.15 -1.09
C ASP A 263 2.66 6.84 0.09
N ILE A 264 3.68 7.69 -0.14
CA ILE A 264 4.25 8.55 0.90
C ILE A 264 3.20 9.52 1.44
N THR A 265 2.38 10.15 0.60
CA THR A 265 1.32 11.06 1.07
C THR A 265 0.27 10.33 1.89
N ASN A 266 -0.14 9.13 1.46
CA ASN A 266 -1.05 8.26 2.19
C ASN A 266 -0.43 7.81 3.53
N TYR A 267 0.84 7.41 3.52
CA TYR A 267 1.57 7.03 4.74
C TYR A 267 1.58 8.17 5.77
N ILE A 268 1.92 9.39 5.37
CA ILE A 268 1.96 10.56 6.28
C ILE A 268 0.55 10.89 6.80
N MET A 269 -0.47 10.81 5.96
CA MET A 269 -1.85 11.02 6.38
C MET A 269 -2.26 9.99 7.44
N MET A 270 -1.97 8.72 7.24
CA MET A 270 -2.31 7.65 8.19
C MET A 270 -1.39 7.63 9.42
N ALA A 271 -0.16 8.12 9.28
CA ALA A 271 0.77 8.27 10.41
C ALA A 271 0.36 9.39 11.36
N TYR A 272 0.06 10.57 10.82
CA TYR A 272 -0.07 11.81 11.61
C TYR A 272 -1.42 12.51 11.51
N GLY A 273 -2.33 12.01 10.68
CA GLY A 273 -3.62 12.68 10.40
C GLY A 273 -3.49 13.95 9.56
N GLN A 274 -2.35 14.14 8.89
CA GLN A 274 -2.07 15.32 8.07
C GLN A 274 -2.13 14.98 6.59
N PRO A 275 -3.17 15.39 5.85
CA PRO A 275 -3.21 15.22 4.40
C PRO A 275 -2.09 16.03 3.73
N LEU A 276 -1.42 15.38 2.78
CA LEU A 276 -0.43 16.01 1.91
C LEU A 276 -0.91 15.93 0.45
N HIS A 277 -0.42 16.86 -0.37
CA HIS A 277 -0.62 16.82 -1.81
C HIS A 277 0.71 17.07 -2.53
N CYS A 278 0.96 16.32 -3.60
CA CYS A 278 2.13 16.48 -4.46
C CYS A 278 1.71 17.05 -5.81
N PHE A 279 2.39 18.12 -6.24
CA PHE A 279 2.25 18.69 -7.57
C PHE A 279 3.50 18.44 -8.39
N ASP A 280 3.34 18.19 -9.69
CA ASP A 280 4.45 18.27 -10.63
C ASP A 280 4.86 19.75 -10.78
N ALA A 281 6.08 20.05 -10.38
CA ALA A 281 6.57 21.45 -10.36
C ALA A 281 6.60 22.07 -11.76
N ASP A 282 6.82 21.27 -12.81
CA ASP A 282 6.79 21.73 -14.22
C ASP A 282 5.39 22.18 -14.66
N MET A 283 4.34 21.68 -13.97
CA MET A 283 2.94 22.04 -14.22
C MET A 283 2.46 23.22 -13.37
N VAL A 284 3.28 23.70 -12.42
CA VAL A 284 2.94 24.86 -11.58
C VAL A 284 3.27 26.15 -12.33
N THR A 285 2.30 26.65 -13.09
CA THR A 285 2.45 27.89 -13.88
C THR A 285 2.91 29.06 -12.99
N GLY A 286 3.96 29.75 -13.47
CA GLY A 286 4.56 30.90 -12.78
C GLY A 286 5.41 30.55 -11.57
N HIS A 287 5.73 29.26 -11.33
CA HIS A 287 6.46 28.79 -10.15
C HIS A 287 5.92 29.37 -8.84
N LYS A 288 4.60 29.43 -8.74
CA LYS A 288 3.92 30.10 -7.63
C LYS A 288 2.69 29.31 -7.18
N ILE A 289 2.55 29.15 -5.88
CA ILE A 289 1.35 28.65 -5.22
C ILE A 289 0.59 29.83 -4.62
N VAL A 290 -0.70 29.95 -4.96
CA VAL A 290 -1.60 30.97 -4.44
C VAL A 290 -2.77 30.30 -3.73
N VAL A 291 -2.90 30.52 -2.44
CA VAL A 291 -4.04 30.01 -1.64
C VAL A 291 -5.09 31.11 -1.57
N ARG A 292 -6.22 30.91 -2.22
CA ARG A 292 -7.31 31.89 -2.35
C ARG A 292 -8.67 31.25 -2.51
N THR A 293 -9.72 32.00 -2.23
CA THR A 293 -11.08 31.65 -2.66
C THR A 293 -11.29 31.98 -4.14
N GLN A 294 -12.27 31.36 -4.77
CA GLN A 294 -12.59 31.54 -6.18
C GLN A 294 -13.83 32.43 -6.36
N PRO A 295 -13.97 33.12 -7.51
CA PRO A 295 -15.24 33.74 -7.87
C PRO A 295 -16.38 32.72 -7.92
N GLU A 296 -17.58 33.14 -7.52
CA GLU A 296 -18.81 32.34 -7.66
C GLU A 296 -18.98 31.82 -9.09
N GLY A 297 -19.27 30.54 -9.25
CA GLY A 297 -19.46 29.92 -10.55
C GLY A 297 -18.19 29.43 -11.25
N THR A 298 -17.01 29.51 -10.61
CA THR A 298 -15.77 28.97 -11.17
C THR A 298 -15.89 27.46 -11.41
N LYS A 299 -15.59 27.01 -12.64
CA LYS A 299 -15.60 25.60 -13.00
C LYS A 299 -14.31 24.92 -12.59
N PHE A 300 -14.43 23.71 -12.04
CA PHE A 300 -13.33 22.92 -11.57
C PHE A 300 -13.57 21.43 -11.86
N VAL A 301 -12.61 20.74 -12.47
CA VAL A 301 -12.73 19.32 -12.81
C VAL A 301 -11.79 18.52 -11.89
N THR A 302 -12.34 17.64 -11.07
CA THR A 302 -11.61 16.79 -10.13
C THR A 302 -10.91 15.61 -10.81
N LEU A 303 -10.06 14.88 -10.06
CA LEU A 303 -9.27 13.72 -10.56
C LEU A 303 -10.13 12.60 -11.15
N ASP A 304 -11.32 12.39 -10.62
CA ASP A 304 -12.34 11.44 -11.11
C ASP A 304 -13.04 11.90 -12.40
N GLY A 305 -12.77 13.13 -12.83
CA GLY A 305 -13.33 13.73 -14.05
C GLY A 305 -14.70 14.39 -13.84
N GLU A 306 -15.17 14.53 -12.61
CA GLU A 306 -16.40 15.25 -12.31
C GLU A 306 -16.20 16.77 -12.36
N GLU A 307 -17.15 17.49 -12.97
CA GLU A 307 -17.15 18.94 -13.00
C GLU A 307 -17.92 19.52 -11.82
N HIS A 308 -17.24 20.32 -11.01
CA HIS A 308 -17.81 21.07 -9.90
C HIS A 308 -17.92 22.55 -10.23
N THR A 309 -18.84 23.22 -9.56
CA THR A 309 -18.96 24.66 -9.60
C THR A 309 -18.65 25.21 -8.23
N LEU A 310 -17.55 25.98 -8.14
CA LEU A 310 -17.07 26.54 -6.89
C LEU A 310 -17.89 27.77 -6.50
N GLY A 311 -18.12 27.92 -5.19
CA GLY A 311 -18.70 29.10 -4.59
C GLY A 311 -17.65 30.10 -4.11
N GLU A 312 -18.08 31.29 -3.70
CA GLU A 312 -17.19 32.38 -3.24
C GLU A 312 -16.44 32.04 -1.95
N HIS A 313 -16.86 31.01 -1.21
CA HIS A 313 -16.24 30.58 0.03
C HIS A 313 -15.30 29.36 -0.14
N ASP A 314 -15.28 28.76 -1.34
CA ASP A 314 -14.46 27.58 -1.58
C ASP A 314 -12.98 27.95 -1.72
N LEU A 315 -12.20 27.49 -0.76
CA LEU A 315 -10.76 27.74 -0.74
C LEU A 315 -10.07 26.81 -1.73
N SER A 316 -9.22 27.39 -2.57
CA SER A 316 -8.44 26.65 -3.56
C SER A 316 -6.94 26.91 -3.39
N ILE A 317 -6.16 25.88 -3.70
CA ILE A 317 -4.73 25.98 -3.93
C ILE A 317 -4.54 26.13 -5.44
N CYS A 318 -3.97 27.25 -5.86
CA CYS A 318 -3.84 27.65 -7.26
C CYS A 318 -2.37 27.74 -7.67
N ASN A 319 -2.09 27.64 -8.96
CA ASN A 319 -0.88 28.23 -9.53
C ASN A 319 -1.09 29.73 -9.79
N ALA A 320 -0.24 30.39 -10.58
CA ALA A 320 -0.38 31.82 -10.86
C ALA A 320 -1.68 32.16 -11.61
N GLU A 321 -2.30 31.22 -12.32
CA GLU A 321 -3.41 31.44 -13.25
C GLU A 321 -4.71 30.76 -12.79
N GLU A 322 -4.67 29.49 -12.41
CA GLU A 322 -5.84 28.64 -12.22
C GLU A 322 -5.83 27.81 -10.93
N PRO A 323 -6.99 27.35 -10.44
CA PRO A 323 -7.07 26.46 -9.30
C PRO A 323 -6.56 25.06 -9.65
N MET A 324 -5.71 24.50 -8.79
CA MET A 324 -5.13 23.17 -8.92
C MET A 324 -5.74 22.16 -7.95
N CYS A 325 -6.29 22.64 -6.83
CA CYS A 325 -6.83 21.80 -5.78
C CYS A 325 -7.90 22.54 -4.99
N ILE A 326 -9.01 21.89 -4.67
CA ILE A 326 -9.94 22.35 -3.65
C ILE A 326 -9.31 21.98 -2.30
N ALA A 327 -8.98 22.97 -1.50
CA ALA A 327 -8.20 22.80 -0.28
C ALA A 327 -8.86 21.79 0.69
N GLY A 328 -8.15 20.71 1.01
CA GLY A 328 -8.61 19.67 1.92
C GLY A 328 -9.61 18.67 1.31
N ILE A 329 -9.92 18.74 0.00
CA ILE A 329 -10.94 17.89 -0.65
C ILE A 329 -10.35 17.11 -1.84
N SER A 330 -10.02 17.77 -2.96
CA SER A 330 -9.62 17.09 -4.18
C SER A 330 -8.74 17.94 -5.10
N ALA A 331 -7.90 17.28 -5.90
CA ALA A 331 -7.02 17.91 -6.89
C ALA A 331 -7.52 17.76 -8.32
N VAL A 332 -6.93 18.54 -9.25
CA VAL A 332 -7.21 18.46 -10.70
C VAL A 332 -6.54 17.24 -11.32
N ARG A 333 -7.19 16.63 -12.30
CA ARG A 333 -6.71 15.45 -13.05
C ARG A 333 -5.34 15.66 -13.75
N VAL A 334 -4.99 16.88 -14.09
CA VAL A 334 -3.79 17.18 -14.93
C VAL A 334 -2.49 17.25 -14.13
N LEU A 335 -2.56 17.40 -12.81
CA LEU A 335 -1.40 17.66 -11.93
C LEU A 335 -0.86 16.41 -11.20
N VAL A 336 -1.37 15.23 -11.53
CA VAL A 336 -0.85 13.97 -10.98
C VAL A 336 0.40 13.57 -11.75
N LEU A 337 1.48 13.32 -11.01
CA LEU A 337 2.75 12.82 -11.52
C LEU A 337 2.55 11.65 -12.50
N THR A 338 2.79 11.90 -13.78
CA THR A 338 2.73 10.87 -14.82
C THR A 338 4.03 10.07 -14.86
N ARG A 339 3.94 8.78 -15.21
CA ARG A 339 5.06 7.81 -15.25
C ARG A 339 6.17 8.10 -16.28
N GLN A 340 6.29 9.28 -16.85
CA GLN A 340 7.35 9.55 -17.83
C GLN A 340 8.33 10.58 -17.30
N PRO A 341 9.60 10.18 -17.01
CA PRO A 341 10.68 11.14 -16.95
C PRO A 341 10.85 11.72 -18.35
N ARG A 342 10.76 13.02 -18.52
CA ARG A 342 11.27 13.67 -19.71
C ARG A 342 12.79 13.53 -19.72
N MET A 343 13.32 12.92 -20.81
CA MET A 343 14.75 12.91 -21.11
C MET A 343 15.26 14.33 -21.33
#